data_0ec00b95ef0168639ace6d4a386b8350
#
_entry.id   0ec00b95ef0168639ace6d4a386b8350
#
_cell.length_a   1.000
_cell.length_b   1.000
_cell.length_c   1.000
_cell.angle_alpha   90.00
_cell.angle_beta   90.00
_cell.angle_gamma   90.00
#
_symmetry.space_group_name_H-M   'P 1'
#
loop_
_entity.id
_entity.type
_entity.pdbx_description
1 polymer ?
#
loop_
_entity_poly.entity_id
_entity_poly.type
_entity_poly.pdbx_seq_one_letter_code
_entity_poly.pdbx_strand_id
1 'polypeptide(L)'
;METALASKHYQYVWVETPSNPLLNITDIAATAEVAHKYGTKVAVDNTFASPALQHPLADGADVVVYSTTKYIGGHSDVVGGAVVVNDEETREKVAFLQNAAGAVPSPFDSWLDIRGLKTLDLRVKRHSANALKVAEWLESQPSDVIERVWYPGLESHPGHEIAARQMHGGFGGIVSVQLAAGAEAAKHFVDHTQIFTLAESLGGVESLIEVPAAMTHASVAGTTLQVPANLVRISVGIENADDLIADLKQALDRI
;
A
#
# COMPACT_ATOMS: atom_id res chain seq x y z
N MET A 1 -2.61 -11.27 18.64
CA MET A 1 -3.26 -12.28 17.77
C MET A 1 -3.47 -13.60 18.51
N GLU A 2 -2.43 -14.27 18.99
CA GLU A 2 -2.50 -15.61 19.60
C GLU A 2 -3.54 -15.71 20.75
N THR A 3 -3.58 -14.73 21.65
CA THR A 3 -4.60 -14.68 22.73
C THR A 3 -6.03 -14.68 22.19
N ALA A 4 -6.28 -13.98 21.08
CA ALA A 4 -7.61 -13.97 20.46
C ALA A 4 -7.95 -15.32 19.84
N LEU A 5 -7.01 -15.95 19.13
CA LEU A 5 -7.19 -17.25 18.49
C LEU A 5 -7.38 -18.37 19.52
N ALA A 6 -6.70 -18.29 20.67
CA ALA A 6 -6.87 -19.24 21.77
C ALA A 6 -8.24 -19.13 22.46
N SER A 7 -8.87 -17.96 22.43
CA SER A 7 -10.15 -17.70 23.12
C SER A 7 -11.38 -18.07 22.29
N LYS A 8 -11.27 -18.08 20.97
CA LYS A 8 -12.38 -18.29 20.04
C LYS A 8 -11.88 -18.83 18.71
N HIS A 9 -12.66 -19.71 18.08
CA HIS A 9 -12.37 -20.15 16.72
C HIS A 9 -12.66 -19.04 15.71
N TYR A 10 -11.67 -18.74 14.85
CA TYR A 10 -11.80 -17.84 13.71
C TYR A 10 -11.50 -18.63 12.43
N GLN A 11 -12.24 -18.34 11.37
CA GLN A 11 -11.98 -18.98 10.07
C GLN A 11 -10.79 -18.35 9.37
N TYR A 12 -10.63 -17.02 9.51
CA TYR A 12 -9.58 -16.25 8.85
C TYR A 12 -8.97 -15.20 9.79
N VAL A 13 -7.67 -14.99 9.64
CA VAL A 13 -6.98 -13.74 9.98
C VAL A 13 -6.79 -12.96 8.68
N TRP A 14 -7.25 -11.72 8.65
CA TRP A 14 -7.02 -10.81 7.52
C TRP A 14 -5.86 -9.88 7.84
N VAL A 15 -4.88 -9.81 6.93
CA VAL A 15 -3.68 -8.96 7.05
C VAL A 15 -3.58 -8.06 5.84
N GLU A 16 -3.29 -6.80 6.05
CA GLU A 16 -2.86 -5.85 5.02
C GLU A 16 -1.42 -5.45 5.32
N THR A 17 -0.47 -5.73 4.40
CA THR A 17 0.95 -5.44 4.63
C THR A 17 1.69 -5.18 3.31
N PRO A 18 2.32 -3.98 3.16
CA PRO A 18 2.25 -2.80 4.04
C PRO A 18 0.82 -2.24 4.17
N SER A 19 0.46 -1.71 5.34
CA SER A 19 -0.90 -1.20 5.59
C SER A 19 -1.09 0.24 5.09
N ASN A 20 -2.32 0.60 4.73
CA ASN A 20 -2.71 1.96 4.34
C ASN A 20 -3.27 2.74 5.56
N PRO A 21 -2.82 3.97 5.86
CA PRO A 21 -1.78 4.74 5.18
C PRO A 21 -0.41 4.71 5.87
N LEU A 22 -0.27 4.06 7.03
CA LEU A 22 0.90 4.14 7.90
C LEU A 22 2.01 3.14 7.54
N LEU A 23 1.80 2.33 6.50
CA LEU A 23 2.79 1.36 6.00
C LEU A 23 3.32 0.38 7.06
N ASN A 24 2.47 0.05 8.06
CA ASN A 24 2.85 -0.95 9.05
C ASN A 24 3.13 -2.29 8.36
N ILE A 25 4.20 -2.94 8.81
CA ILE A 25 4.63 -4.23 8.27
C ILE A 25 4.24 -5.34 9.24
N THR A 26 3.55 -6.34 8.71
CA THR A 26 3.24 -7.58 9.44
C THR A 26 4.10 -8.70 8.89
N ASP A 27 4.74 -9.47 9.76
CA ASP A 27 5.47 -10.70 9.40
C ASP A 27 4.46 -11.77 8.98
N ILE A 28 4.39 -12.06 7.68
CA ILE A 28 3.43 -12.99 7.10
C ILE A 28 3.70 -14.41 7.60
N ALA A 29 4.97 -14.84 7.56
CA ALA A 29 5.34 -16.19 7.95
C ALA A 29 5.05 -16.47 9.44
N ALA A 30 5.42 -15.55 10.32
CA ALA A 30 5.11 -15.66 11.74
C ALA A 30 3.59 -15.62 12.02
N THR A 31 2.84 -14.82 11.25
CA THR A 31 1.38 -14.77 11.34
C THR A 31 0.75 -16.09 10.92
N ALA A 32 1.19 -16.66 9.79
CA ALA A 32 0.70 -17.93 9.27
C ALA A 32 1.01 -19.08 10.24
N GLU A 33 2.23 -19.14 10.78
CA GLU A 33 2.63 -20.15 11.76
C GLU A 33 1.70 -20.15 12.98
N VAL A 34 1.41 -18.98 13.53
CA VAL A 34 0.51 -18.87 14.70
C VAL A 34 -0.92 -19.19 14.33
N ALA A 35 -1.45 -18.66 13.22
CA ALA A 35 -2.85 -18.88 12.81
C ALA A 35 -3.14 -20.35 12.55
N HIS A 36 -2.24 -21.05 11.86
CA HIS A 36 -2.40 -22.47 11.52
C HIS A 36 -2.39 -23.38 12.73
N LYS A 37 -1.70 -23.05 13.84
CA LYS A 37 -1.79 -23.79 15.11
C LYS A 37 -3.22 -23.87 15.67
N TYR A 38 -4.06 -22.88 15.30
CA TYR A 38 -5.46 -22.81 15.73
C TYR A 38 -6.45 -23.19 14.62
N GLY A 39 -5.97 -23.74 13.51
CA GLY A 39 -6.80 -24.12 12.36
C GLY A 39 -7.42 -22.93 11.63
N THR A 40 -6.83 -21.74 11.77
CA THR A 40 -7.28 -20.49 11.17
C THR A 40 -6.46 -20.20 9.91
N LYS A 41 -7.13 -19.90 8.79
CA LYS A 41 -6.48 -19.50 7.53
C LYS A 41 -6.02 -18.05 7.58
N VAL A 42 -5.02 -17.70 6.77
CA VAL A 42 -4.50 -16.34 6.63
C VAL A 42 -4.79 -15.82 5.23
N ALA A 43 -5.51 -14.69 5.18
CA ALA A 43 -5.73 -13.91 3.96
C ALA A 43 -4.88 -12.63 4.02
N VAL A 44 -4.11 -12.38 2.96
CA VAL A 44 -3.25 -11.20 2.87
C VAL A 44 -3.71 -10.30 1.73
N ASP A 45 -4.06 -9.06 2.05
CA ASP A 45 -4.14 -8.01 1.05
C ASP A 45 -2.71 -7.54 0.71
N ASN A 46 -2.28 -7.87 -0.49
CA ASN A 46 -0.93 -7.61 -1.01
C ASN A 46 -0.90 -6.47 -2.03
N THR A 47 -1.91 -5.61 -2.00
CA THR A 47 -2.08 -4.55 -2.99
C THR A 47 -0.90 -3.58 -3.02
N PHE A 48 -0.39 -3.15 -1.84
CA PHE A 48 0.69 -2.16 -1.75
C PHE A 48 2.05 -2.70 -2.19
N ALA A 49 2.35 -3.95 -1.89
CA ALA A 49 3.59 -4.59 -2.33
C ALA A 49 3.51 -5.08 -3.77
N SER A 50 2.33 -5.47 -4.24
CA SER A 50 2.09 -6.16 -5.51
C SER A 50 2.78 -7.53 -5.61
N PRO A 51 2.43 -8.36 -6.60
CA PRO A 51 3.13 -9.63 -6.80
C PRO A 51 4.57 -9.48 -7.33
N ALA A 52 5.01 -8.25 -7.65
CA ALA A 52 6.39 -8.00 -8.05
C ALA A 52 7.37 -7.93 -6.87
N LEU A 53 6.88 -7.59 -5.66
CA LEU A 53 7.75 -7.42 -4.48
C LEU A 53 7.53 -8.47 -3.39
N GLN A 54 6.31 -8.99 -3.22
CA GLN A 54 5.98 -9.85 -2.08
C GLN A 54 5.13 -11.03 -2.52
N HIS A 55 5.42 -12.21 -1.98
CA HIS A 55 4.81 -13.48 -2.37
C HIS A 55 4.15 -14.19 -1.17
N PRO A 56 3.01 -13.69 -0.65
CA PRO A 56 2.44 -14.17 0.60
C PRO A 56 2.12 -15.67 0.65
N LEU A 57 1.76 -16.29 -0.48
CA LEU A 57 1.53 -17.75 -0.53
C LEU A 57 2.81 -18.54 -0.26
N ALA A 58 3.98 -18.05 -0.68
CA ALA A 58 5.27 -18.66 -0.37
C ALA A 58 5.65 -18.49 1.11
N ASP A 59 5.17 -17.42 1.74
CA ASP A 59 5.35 -17.12 3.16
C ASP A 59 4.29 -17.77 4.06
N GLY A 60 3.43 -18.63 3.52
CA GLY A 60 2.46 -19.42 4.27
C GLY A 60 1.04 -18.88 4.33
N ALA A 61 0.73 -17.77 3.64
CA ALA A 61 -0.66 -17.33 3.51
C ALA A 61 -1.48 -18.34 2.69
N ASP A 62 -2.78 -18.45 2.99
CA ASP A 62 -3.71 -19.33 2.28
C ASP A 62 -4.41 -18.62 1.11
N VAL A 63 -4.63 -17.31 1.26
CA VAL A 63 -5.33 -16.48 0.29
C VAL A 63 -4.59 -15.17 0.12
N VAL A 64 -4.43 -14.73 -1.11
CA VAL A 64 -3.90 -13.39 -1.42
C VAL A 64 -4.92 -12.61 -2.22
N VAL A 65 -5.13 -11.37 -1.82
CA VAL A 65 -6.07 -10.46 -2.48
C VAL A 65 -5.29 -9.26 -3.05
N TYR A 66 -5.71 -8.82 -4.21
CA TYR A 66 -5.20 -7.62 -4.86
C TYR A 66 -6.35 -6.74 -5.34
N SER A 67 -6.23 -5.44 -5.11
CA SER A 67 -6.92 -4.46 -5.93
C SER A 67 -6.14 -4.31 -7.24
N THR A 68 -6.67 -4.83 -8.35
CA THR A 68 -6.05 -4.65 -9.67
C THR A 68 -6.09 -3.21 -10.14
N THR A 69 -7.01 -2.42 -9.56
CA THR A 69 -7.12 -0.94 -9.71
C THR A 69 -5.79 -0.21 -9.49
N LYS A 70 -4.90 -0.77 -8.64
CA LYS A 70 -3.66 -0.13 -8.19
C LYS A 70 -2.49 -0.49 -9.12
N TYR A 71 -1.40 -1.04 -8.60
CA TYR A 71 -0.20 -1.36 -9.37
C TYR A 71 -0.41 -2.31 -10.56
N ILE A 72 -1.36 -3.25 -10.46
CA ILE A 72 -1.59 -4.24 -11.52
C ILE A 72 -2.08 -3.55 -12.80
N GLY A 73 -3.17 -2.81 -12.74
CA GLY A 73 -3.63 -1.96 -13.84
C GLY A 73 -2.62 -0.83 -14.10
N GLY A 74 -2.31 -0.04 -13.06
CA GLY A 74 -1.22 0.92 -13.00
C GLY A 74 -1.37 2.18 -13.87
N HIS A 75 -2.56 2.42 -14.46
CA HIS A 75 -2.79 3.52 -15.39
C HIS A 75 -4.08 4.30 -15.11
N SER A 76 -4.66 4.15 -13.92
CA SER A 76 -5.88 4.84 -13.48
C SER A 76 -7.08 4.65 -14.42
N ASP A 77 -7.15 3.53 -15.14
CA ASP A 77 -8.11 3.24 -16.21
C ASP A 77 -8.92 1.95 -15.98
N VAL A 78 -8.73 1.25 -14.87
CA VAL A 78 -9.45 0.01 -14.52
C VAL A 78 -9.79 -0.01 -13.02
N VAL A 79 -10.94 -0.58 -12.69
CA VAL A 79 -11.33 -0.92 -11.32
C VAL A 79 -11.59 -2.41 -11.26
N GLY A 80 -10.86 -3.12 -10.40
CA GLY A 80 -10.97 -4.56 -10.32
C GLY A 80 -10.25 -5.18 -9.13
N GLY A 81 -10.34 -6.48 -9.02
CA GLY A 81 -9.68 -7.27 -7.98
C GLY A 81 -9.29 -8.66 -8.46
N ALA A 82 -8.33 -9.24 -7.78
CA ALA A 82 -7.90 -10.61 -8.00
C ALA A 82 -7.73 -11.33 -6.66
N VAL A 83 -8.14 -12.61 -6.63
CA VAL A 83 -7.91 -13.53 -5.51
C VAL A 83 -7.04 -14.66 -6.02
N VAL A 84 -5.96 -14.94 -5.28
CA VAL A 84 -4.99 -16.00 -5.62
C VAL A 84 -4.92 -16.99 -4.47
N VAL A 85 -5.04 -18.27 -4.76
CA VAL A 85 -5.01 -19.37 -3.79
C VAL A 85 -4.25 -20.55 -4.36
N ASN A 86 -3.72 -21.41 -3.49
CA ASN A 86 -3.05 -22.64 -3.88
C ASN A 86 -3.95 -23.89 -3.73
N ASP A 87 -5.06 -23.80 -2.98
CA ASP A 87 -5.94 -24.94 -2.76
C ASP A 87 -7.19 -24.89 -3.66
N GLU A 88 -7.52 -26.04 -4.25
CA GLU A 88 -8.61 -26.19 -5.22
C GLU A 88 -9.98 -25.97 -4.59
N GLU A 89 -10.19 -26.39 -3.34
CA GLU A 89 -11.48 -26.24 -2.65
C GLU A 89 -11.82 -24.75 -2.46
N THR A 90 -10.85 -23.94 -2.02
CA THR A 90 -11.04 -22.50 -1.88
C THR A 90 -11.25 -21.84 -3.25
N ARG A 91 -10.49 -22.27 -4.27
CA ARG A 91 -10.66 -21.78 -5.65
C ARG A 91 -12.08 -22.00 -6.17
N GLU A 92 -12.62 -23.21 -6.01
CA GLU A 92 -13.98 -23.55 -6.44
C GLU A 92 -15.05 -22.74 -5.71
N LYS A 93 -14.90 -22.57 -4.38
CA LYS A 93 -15.83 -21.75 -3.58
C LYS A 93 -15.83 -20.29 -4.01
N VAL A 94 -14.65 -19.70 -4.23
CA VAL A 94 -14.52 -18.32 -4.69
C VAL A 94 -15.11 -18.17 -6.09
N ALA A 95 -14.79 -19.06 -7.02
CA ALA A 95 -15.32 -19.06 -8.37
C ALA A 95 -16.86 -19.21 -8.40
N PHE A 96 -17.41 -20.07 -7.54
CA PHE A 96 -18.86 -20.21 -7.38
C PHE A 96 -19.50 -18.91 -6.92
N LEU A 97 -18.94 -18.26 -5.87
CA LEU A 97 -19.46 -16.99 -5.35
C LEU A 97 -19.33 -15.87 -6.37
N GLN A 98 -18.21 -15.79 -7.09
CA GLN A 98 -18.01 -14.83 -8.16
C GLN A 98 -19.12 -14.95 -9.23
N ASN A 99 -19.39 -16.16 -9.70
CA ASN A 99 -20.43 -16.41 -10.69
C ASN A 99 -21.84 -16.15 -10.14
N ALA A 100 -22.14 -16.64 -8.93
CA ALA A 100 -23.46 -16.52 -8.32
C ALA A 100 -23.83 -15.06 -7.98
N ALA A 101 -22.86 -14.26 -7.53
CA ALA A 101 -23.05 -12.83 -7.24
C ALA A 101 -22.93 -11.93 -8.48
N GLY A 102 -22.42 -12.45 -9.60
CA GLY A 102 -22.17 -11.67 -10.80
C GLY A 102 -20.95 -10.73 -10.70
N ALA A 103 -20.03 -10.98 -9.76
CA ALA A 103 -18.81 -10.20 -9.59
C ALA A 103 -17.74 -10.55 -10.66
N VAL A 104 -18.13 -10.42 -11.91
CA VAL A 104 -17.31 -10.78 -13.08
C VAL A 104 -16.82 -9.51 -13.76
N PRO A 105 -15.49 -9.33 -13.93
CA PRO A 105 -14.96 -8.15 -14.61
C PRO A 105 -15.36 -8.15 -16.09
N SER A 106 -15.46 -6.96 -16.68
CA SER A 106 -15.71 -6.86 -18.12
C SER A 106 -14.51 -7.41 -18.92
N PRO A 107 -14.72 -7.88 -20.16
CA PRO A 107 -13.60 -8.27 -21.02
C PRO A 107 -12.60 -7.13 -21.27
N PHE A 108 -13.08 -5.89 -21.31
CA PHE A 108 -12.24 -4.71 -21.52
C PHE A 108 -11.34 -4.45 -20.30
N ASP A 109 -11.90 -4.49 -19.08
CA ASP A 109 -11.13 -4.33 -17.84
C ASP A 109 -10.10 -5.46 -17.69
N SER A 110 -10.50 -6.70 -17.99
CA SER A 110 -9.59 -7.85 -17.98
C SER A 110 -8.44 -7.70 -18.97
N TRP A 111 -8.70 -7.12 -20.13
CA TRP A 111 -7.67 -6.83 -21.12
C TRP A 111 -6.70 -5.75 -20.64
N LEU A 112 -7.20 -4.69 -19.99
CA LEU A 112 -6.36 -3.65 -19.36
C LEU A 112 -5.48 -4.23 -18.26
N ASP A 113 -6.04 -5.06 -17.38
CA ASP A 113 -5.28 -5.75 -16.33
C ASP A 113 -4.16 -6.63 -16.90
N ILE A 114 -4.46 -7.43 -17.93
CA ILE A 114 -3.46 -8.26 -18.64
C ILE A 114 -2.36 -7.37 -19.27
N ARG A 115 -2.74 -6.23 -19.85
CA ARG A 115 -1.81 -5.28 -20.42
C ARG A 115 -0.92 -4.65 -19.36
N GLY A 116 -1.50 -4.22 -18.23
CA GLY A 116 -0.79 -3.67 -17.09
C GLY A 116 0.23 -4.65 -16.48
N LEU A 117 -0.17 -5.91 -16.30
CA LEU A 117 0.69 -6.98 -15.78
C LEU A 117 1.99 -7.15 -16.56
N LYS A 118 1.98 -6.96 -17.89
CA LYS A 118 3.17 -7.14 -18.74
C LYS A 118 4.30 -6.16 -18.43
N THR A 119 4.01 -5.04 -17.78
CA THR A 119 4.99 -4.01 -17.39
C THR A 119 5.10 -3.84 -15.88
N LEU A 120 4.39 -4.65 -15.09
CA LEU A 120 4.31 -4.50 -13.63
C LEU A 120 5.69 -4.46 -12.98
N ASP A 121 6.55 -5.42 -13.26
CA ASP A 121 7.89 -5.52 -12.66
C ASP A 121 8.74 -4.28 -12.98
N LEU A 122 8.70 -3.80 -14.22
CA LEU A 122 9.44 -2.59 -14.64
C LEU A 122 8.93 -1.35 -13.90
N ARG A 123 7.61 -1.19 -13.80
CA ARG A 123 6.98 -0.07 -13.14
C ARG A 123 7.27 -0.07 -11.63
N VAL A 124 7.05 -1.21 -10.98
CA VAL A 124 7.25 -1.34 -9.52
C VAL A 124 8.70 -1.12 -9.12
N LYS A 125 9.66 -1.58 -9.90
CA LYS A 125 11.09 -1.26 -9.69
C LYS A 125 11.34 0.24 -9.77
N ARG A 126 10.75 0.92 -10.75
CA ARG A 126 10.90 2.38 -10.90
C ARG A 126 10.19 3.13 -9.76
N HIS A 127 8.97 2.74 -9.39
CA HIS A 127 8.25 3.28 -8.23
C HIS A 127 9.09 3.18 -6.96
N SER A 128 9.64 1.98 -6.68
CA SER A 128 10.44 1.75 -5.48
C SER A 128 11.73 2.59 -5.46
N ALA A 129 12.42 2.70 -6.60
CA ALA A 129 13.63 3.51 -6.71
C ALA A 129 13.34 5.01 -6.51
N ASN A 130 12.24 5.51 -7.07
CA ASN A 130 11.82 6.89 -6.89
C ASN A 130 11.36 7.15 -5.46
N ALA A 131 10.54 6.25 -4.88
CA ALA A 131 10.02 6.38 -3.54
C ALA A 131 11.11 6.37 -2.47
N LEU A 132 12.16 5.54 -2.65
CA LEU A 132 13.31 5.56 -1.75
C LEU A 132 13.99 6.93 -1.74
N LYS A 133 14.30 7.49 -2.91
CA LYS A 133 14.91 8.83 -3.00
C LYS A 133 14.03 9.92 -2.40
N VAL A 134 12.72 9.88 -2.65
CA VAL A 134 11.76 10.82 -2.05
C VAL A 134 11.72 10.67 -0.53
N ALA A 135 11.68 9.43 -0.02
CA ALA A 135 11.63 9.15 1.41
C ALA A 135 12.91 9.59 2.13
N GLU A 136 14.09 9.29 1.56
CA GLU A 136 15.39 9.74 2.09
C GLU A 136 15.49 11.27 2.11
N TRP A 137 15.03 11.93 1.05
CA TRP A 137 15.00 13.39 1.00
C TRP A 137 14.04 13.98 2.05
N LEU A 138 12.84 13.42 2.20
CA LEU A 138 11.88 13.85 3.23
C LEU A 138 12.45 13.63 4.65
N GLU A 139 13.10 12.49 4.90
CA GLU A 139 13.72 12.19 6.20
C GLU A 139 14.90 13.12 6.52
N SER A 140 15.57 13.66 5.50
CA SER A 140 16.66 14.62 5.67
C SER A 140 16.20 16.04 6.01
N GLN A 141 14.89 16.32 5.97
CA GLN A 141 14.37 17.65 6.31
C GLN A 141 14.43 17.89 7.84
N PRO A 142 14.52 19.16 8.28
CA PRO A 142 14.48 19.49 9.70
C PRO A 142 13.23 18.94 10.39
N SER A 143 13.35 18.50 11.64
CA SER A 143 12.26 17.90 12.41
C SER A 143 11.13 18.87 12.79
N ASP A 144 11.37 20.16 12.69
CA ASP A 144 10.36 21.22 12.80
C ASP A 144 9.58 21.46 11.49
N VAL A 145 9.98 20.81 10.40
CA VAL A 145 9.27 20.78 9.12
C VAL A 145 8.60 19.40 8.93
N ILE A 146 9.38 18.33 8.99
CA ILE A 146 8.91 16.94 8.87
C ILE A 146 9.07 16.22 10.21
N GLU A 147 7.95 15.89 10.86
CA GLU A 147 7.93 15.19 12.14
C GLU A 147 8.34 13.73 12.00
N ARG A 148 7.86 13.07 10.92
CA ARG A 148 8.13 11.65 10.68
C ARG A 148 7.85 11.24 9.23
N VAL A 149 8.65 10.28 8.75
CA VAL A 149 8.45 9.59 7.46
C VAL A 149 8.19 8.11 7.72
N TRP A 150 7.19 7.54 7.05
CA TRP A 150 6.93 6.10 7.01
C TRP A 150 7.23 5.61 5.58
N TYR A 151 8.26 4.82 5.47
CA TYR A 151 8.60 4.07 4.27
C TYR A 151 9.39 2.83 4.64
N PRO A 152 8.95 1.61 4.29
CA PRO A 152 9.59 0.38 4.75
C PRO A 152 11.05 0.22 4.31
N GLY A 153 11.49 0.98 3.29
CA GLY A 153 12.87 1.01 2.81
C GLY A 153 13.84 1.84 3.67
N LEU A 154 13.34 2.67 4.59
CA LEU A 154 14.20 3.42 5.52
C LEU A 154 14.57 2.55 6.73
N GLU A 155 15.82 2.62 7.17
CA GLU A 155 16.27 1.90 8.38
C GLU A 155 15.56 2.39 9.65
N SER A 156 15.08 3.64 9.66
CA SER A 156 14.28 4.22 10.75
C SER A 156 12.86 3.65 10.86
N HIS A 157 12.39 2.93 9.83
CA HIS A 157 11.05 2.34 9.85
C HIS A 157 10.99 1.12 10.79
N PRO A 158 10.02 1.06 11.73
CA PRO A 158 9.96 -0.02 12.74
C PRO A 158 9.88 -1.43 12.15
N GLY A 159 9.35 -1.57 10.94
CA GLY A 159 9.20 -2.84 10.23
C GLY A 159 10.25 -3.09 9.15
N HIS A 160 11.32 -2.29 9.08
CA HIS A 160 12.34 -2.39 8.01
C HIS A 160 12.92 -3.80 7.87
N GLU A 161 13.37 -4.41 8.97
CA GLU A 161 13.98 -5.74 8.95
C GLU A 161 13.00 -6.83 8.44
N ILE A 162 11.72 -6.73 8.81
CA ILE A 162 10.68 -7.65 8.31
C ILE A 162 10.45 -7.41 6.83
N ALA A 163 10.29 -6.15 6.42
CA ALA A 163 10.12 -5.79 5.02
C ALA A 163 11.29 -6.25 4.15
N ALA A 164 12.53 -6.03 4.59
CA ALA A 164 13.74 -6.46 3.88
C ALA A 164 13.84 -7.98 3.71
N ARG A 165 13.22 -8.75 4.63
CA ARG A 165 13.20 -10.22 4.54
C ARG A 165 12.10 -10.75 3.62
N GLN A 166 10.91 -10.13 3.61
CA GLN A 166 9.74 -10.65 2.88
C GLN A 166 9.44 -9.90 1.56
N MET A 167 10.01 -8.72 1.35
CA MET A 167 9.88 -7.97 0.09
C MET A 167 11.18 -8.08 -0.73
N HIS A 168 11.06 -8.26 -2.04
CA HIS A 168 12.20 -8.52 -2.91
C HIS A 168 12.28 -7.48 -4.03
N GLY A 169 13.42 -6.80 -4.16
CA GLY A 169 13.67 -5.85 -5.24
C GLY A 169 13.15 -4.42 -5.01
N GLY A 170 12.68 -4.12 -3.80
CA GLY A 170 12.24 -2.79 -3.38
C GLY A 170 11.15 -2.82 -2.32
N PHE A 171 10.65 -1.64 -1.96
CA PHE A 171 9.70 -1.46 -0.86
C PHE A 171 8.40 -0.76 -1.29
N GLY A 172 8.12 -0.71 -2.59
CA GLY A 172 6.92 -0.09 -3.15
C GLY A 172 7.06 1.41 -3.39
N GLY A 173 5.99 2.01 -3.92
CA GLY A 173 5.95 3.41 -4.31
C GLY A 173 5.20 4.33 -3.35
N ILE A 174 4.78 3.84 -2.18
CA ILE A 174 3.98 4.63 -1.23
C ILE A 174 4.87 5.13 -0.11
N VAL A 175 4.83 6.43 0.14
CA VAL A 175 5.49 7.11 1.25
C VAL A 175 4.44 7.87 2.04
N SER A 176 4.47 7.78 3.36
CA SER A 176 3.65 8.63 4.21
C SER A 176 4.54 9.55 5.05
N VAL A 177 4.14 10.80 5.16
CA VAL A 177 4.90 11.84 5.86
C VAL A 177 3.99 12.64 6.78
N GLN A 178 4.45 12.93 7.98
CA GLN A 178 3.75 13.76 8.94
C GLN A 178 4.43 15.13 9.03
N LEU A 179 3.66 16.20 8.79
CA LEU A 179 4.16 17.57 8.85
C LEU A 179 4.11 18.10 10.28
N ALA A 180 5.19 18.73 10.75
CA ALA A 180 5.26 19.28 12.10
C ALA A 180 4.30 20.45 12.33
N ALA A 181 4.03 21.26 11.29
CA ALA A 181 3.17 22.44 11.36
C ALA A 181 1.66 22.16 11.42
N GLY A 182 1.24 20.86 11.49
CA GLY A 182 -0.14 20.48 11.75
C GLY A 182 -1.02 20.33 10.50
N ALA A 183 -2.34 20.16 10.72
CA ALA A 183 -3.29 19.79 9.67
C ALA A 183 -3.46 20.82 8.55
N GLU A 184 -3.44 22.12 8.88
CA GLU A 184 -3.58 23.17 7.86
C GLU A 184 -2.35 23.24 6.98
N ALA A 185 -1.15 23.01 7.54
CA ALA A 185 0.07 22.91 6.74
C ALA A 185 0.02 21.70 5.78
N ALA A 186 -0.53 20.55 6.22
CA ALA A 186 -0.70 19.39 5.37
C ALA A 186 -1.61 19.69 4.17
N LYS A 187 -2.72 20.39 4.37
CA LYS A 187 -3.59 20.83 3.27
C LYS A 187 -2.88 21.80 2.34
N HIS A 188 -2.22 22.80 2.92
CA HIS A 188 -1.46 23.77 2.13
C HIS A 188 -0.37 23.12 1.29
N PHE A 189 0.33 22.14 1.86
CA PHE A 189 1.38 21.39 1.17
C PHE A 189 0.84 20.69 -0.09
N VAL A 190 -0.25 19.92 0.06
CA VAL A 190 -0.80 19.17 -1.08
C VAL A 190 -1.43 20.07 -2.14
N ASP A 191 -1.96 21.23 -1.76
CA ASP A 191 -2.53 22.22 -2.70
C ASP A 191 -1.48 22.93 -3.56
N HIS A 192 -0.18 22.87 -3.17
CA HIS A 192 0.89 23.58 -3.86
C HIS A 192 1.80 22.69 -4.69
N THR A 193 1.56 21.37 -4.70
CA THR A 193 2.25 20.47 -5.63
C THR A 193 1.80 20.73 -7.07
N GLN A 194 2.69 20.52 -8.02
CA GLN A 194 2.48 20.79 -9.46
C GLN A 194 2.56 19.52 -10.31
N ILE A 195 3.37 18.55 -9.89
CA ILE A 195 3.51 17.25 -10.53
C ILE A 195 2.63 16.23 -9.82
N PHE A 196 2.70 16.20 -8.47
CA PHE A 196 1.80 15.35 -7.70
C PHE A 196 0.37 15.86 -7.78
N THR A 197 -0.51 15.06 -8.33
CA THR A 197 -1.94 15.40 -8.38
C THR A 197 -2.60 15.08 -7.04
N LEU A 198 -3.32 16.08 -6.48
CA LEU A 198 -4.16 15.88 -5.30
C LEU A 198 -5.35 15.00 -5.67
N ALA A 199 -5.27 13.73 -5.35
CA ALA A 199 -6.30 12.73 -5.66
C ALA A 199 -6.17 11.50 -4.76
N GLU A 200 -7.28 10.80 -4.59
CA GLU A 200 -7.33 9.46 -4.03
C GLU A 200 -6.67 8.45 -4.99
N SER A 201 -6.58 7.19 -4.54
CA SER A 201 -5.95 6.09 -5.26
C SER A 201 -4.42 6.09 -5.11
N LEU A 202 -3.76 5.14 -5.80
CA LEU A 202 -2.32 4.93 -5.70
C LEU A 202 -1.83 3.91 -6.74
N GLY A 203 -0.51 3.80 -6.89
CA GLY A 203 0.12 2.74 -7.69
C GLY A 203 0.04 2.94 -9.20
N GLY A 204 -0.50 4.07 -9.65
CA GLY A 204 -0.46 4.50 -11.05
C GLY A 204 0.92 5.01 -11.45
N VAL A 205 1.15 5.11 -12.76
CA VAL A 205 2.38 5.67 -13.33
C VAL A 205 2.55 7.14 -12.99
N GLU A 206 1.45 7.86 -12.75
CA GLU A 206 1.41 9.24 -12.29
C GLU A 206 1.59 9.34 -10.78
N SER A 207 2.27 10.36 -10.31
CA SER A 207 2.43 10.67 -8.89
C SER A 207 1.16 11.32 -8.33
N LEU A 208 0.67 10.76 -7.20
CA LEU A 208 -0.52 11.27 -6.50
C LEU A 208 -0.16 11.64 -5.06
N ILE A 209 -0.93 12.56 -4.49
CA ILE A 209 -0.77 12.99 -3.10
C ILE A 209 -2.15 13.20 -2.46
N GLU A 210 -2.28 12.86 -1.18
CA GLU A 210 -3.54 13.08 -0.44
C GLU A 210 -3.31 13.34 1.05
N VAL A 211 -4.32 13.90 1.72
CA VAL A 211 -4.44 13.97 3.18
C VAL A 211 -5.45 12.90 3.63
N PRO A 212 -5.00 11.70 4.06
CA PRO A 212 -5.90 10.56 4.29
C PRO A 212 -6.99 10.84 5.32
N ALA A 213 -6.69 11.58 6.38
CA ALA A 213 -7.66 11.93 7.42
C ALA A 213 -8.85 12.73 6.89
N ALA A 214 -8.66 13.54 5.83
CA ALA A 214 -9.70 14.37 5.23
C ALA A 214 -10.40 13.69 4.04
N MET A 215 -9.73 12.76 3.35
CA MET A 215 -10.19 12.23 2.07
C MET A 215 -10.66 10.77 2.18
N THR A 216 -9.80 9.86 2.64
CA THR A 216 -10.05 8.41 2.56
C THR A 216 -10.31 7.72 3.89
N HIS A 217 -9.92 8.31 5.02
CA HIS A 217 -9.99 7.71 6.36
C HIS A 217 -10.88 8.47 7.34
N ALA A 218 -11.80 9.29 6.86
CA ALA A 218 -12.73 10.04 7.71
C ALA A 218 -13.65 9.13 8.57
N SER A 219 -13.94 7.90 8.11
CA SER A 219 -14.77 6.93 8.82
C SER A 219 -14.15 6.39 10.12
N VAL A 220 -12.85 6.48 10.29
CA VAL A 220 -12.14 6.03 11.51
C VAL A 220 -11.83 7.17 12.48
N ALA A 221 -12.28 8.41 12.19
CA ALA A 221 -12.11 9.56 13.07
C ALA A 221 -12.72 9.31 14.46
N GLY A 222 -11.99 9.67 15.52
CA GLY A 222 -12.41 9.46 16.91
C GLY A 222 -12.29 8.02 17.42
N THR A 223 -11.74 7.09 16.63
CA THR A 223 -11.46 5.72 17.05
C THR A 223 -9.96 5.54 17.36
N THR A 224 -9.60 4.36 17.89
CA THR A 224 -8.19 3.98 18.10
C THR A 224 -7.40 3.79 16.78
N LEU A 225 -8.08 3.78 15.65
CA LEU A 225 -7.50 3.67 14.31
C LEU A 225 -7.41 5.02 13.60
N GLN A 226 -7.70 6.11 14.30
CA GLN A 226 -7.65 7.46 13.74
C GLN A 226 -6.27 7.77 13.16
N VAL A 227 -6.27 8.28 11.93
CA VAL A 227 -5.08 8.74 11.22
C VAL A 227 -4.76 10.19 11.65
N PRO A 228 -3.47 10.54 11.86
CA PRO A 228 -3.09 11.93 12.15
C PRO A 228 -3.57 12.90 11.07
N ALA A 229 -4.15 14.02 11.49
CA ALA A 229 -4.72 15.00 10.56
C ALA A 229 -3.66 15.74 9.71
N ASN A 230 -2.40 15.71 10.16
CA ASN A 230 -1.23 16.27 9.48
C ASN A 230 -0.43 15.21 8.69
N LEU A 231 -0.99 14.00 8.53
CA LEU A 231 -0.41 12.97 7.69
C LEU A 231 -0.73 13.23 6.22
N VAL A 232 0.28 13.14 5.38
CA VAL A 232 0.18 13.15 3.92
C VAL A 232 0.64 11.81 3.37
N ARG A 233 -0.14 11.19 2.49
CA ARG A 233 0.25 9.99 1.76
C ARG A 233 0.62 10.36 0.34
N ILE A 234 1.78 9.90 -0.10
CA ILE A 234 2.35 10.14 -1.42
C ILE A 234 2.42 8.80 -2.15
N SER A 235 1.78 8.71 -3.31
CA SER A 235 1.96 7.62 -4.27
C SER A 235 2.95 8.09 -5.32
N VAL A 236 4.20 7.66 -5.19
CA VAL A 236 5.29 8.08 -6.06
C VAL A 236 5.22 7.32 -7.38
N GLY A 237 5.09 8.04 -8.48
CA GLY A 237 5.00 7.51 -9.84
C GLY A 237 6.37 7.17 -10.46
N ILE A 238 6.39 7.09 -11.79
CA ILE A 238 7.59 6.69 -12.54
C ILE A 238 8.30 7.88 -13.23
N GLU A 239 7.91 9.09 -12.93
CA GLU A 239 8.50 10.34 -13.45
C GLU A 239 9.99 10.44 -13.04
N ASN A 240 10.63 11.53 -13.40
CA ASN A 240 11.99 11.79 -12.94
C ASN A 240 11.99 12.11 -11.44
N ALA A 241 12.79 11.39 -10.66
CA ALA A 241 12.82 11.54 -9.19
C ALA A 241 13.29 12.94 -8.74
N ASP A 242 14.19 13.57 -9.48
CA ASP A 242 14.70 14.89 -9.13
C ASP A 242 13.61 15.96 -9.33
N ASP A 243 12.77 15.80 -10.38
CA ASP A 243 11.61 16.67 -10.60
C ASP A 243 10.56 16.50 -9.51
N LEU A 244 10.32 15.24 -9.08
CA LEU A 244 9.40 14.94 -7.96
C LEU A 244 9.87 15.59 -6.65
N ILE A 245 11.16 15.48 -6.34
CA ILE A 245 11.75 16.12 -5.15
C ILE A 245 11.67 17.65 -5.26
N ALA A 246 11.95 18.22 -6.44
CA ALA A 246 11.85 19.66 -6.66
C ALA A 246 10.41 20.16 -6.46
N ASP A 247 9.41 19.39 -6.88
CA ASP A 247 8.00 19.72 -6.69
C ASP A 247 7.61 19.70 -5.20
N LEU A 248 7.98 18.64 -4.47
CA LEU A 248 7.74 18.58 -3.03
C LEU A 248 8.46 19.71 -2.28
N LYS A 249 9.71 20.03 -2.70
CA LYS A 249 10.47 21.09 -2.07
C LYS A 249 9.79 22.45 -2.24
N GLN A 250 9.38 22.83 -3.46
CA GLN A 250 8.74 24.12 -3.70
C GLN A 250 7.38 24.23 -3.00
N ALA A 251 6.71 23.10 -2.74
CA ALA A 251 5.47 23.07 -1.96
C ALA A 251 5.74 23.24 -0.45
N LEU A 252 6.80 22.61 0.09
CA LEU A 252 7.22 22.78 1.49
C LEU A 252 7.71 24.21 1.78
N ASP A 253 8.41 24.85 0.84
CA ASP A 253 8.91 26.22 1.00
C ASP A 253 7.77 27.27 1.13
N ARG A 254 6.49 26.86 1.01
CA ARG A 254 5.29 27.73 1.09
C ARG A 254 4.47 27.56 2.37
N ILE A 255 4.86 26.66 3.26
CA ILE A 255 4.13 26.35 4.50
C ILE A 255 4.88 26.76 5.78
#